data_e22d89899799a22e5445e2832a239718
#
_entry.id   e22d89899799a22e5445e2832a239718
#
_cell.length_a   1.000
_cell.length_b   1.000
_cell.length_c   1.000
_cell.angle_alpha   90.00
_cell.angle_beta   90.00
_cell.angle_gamma   90.00
#
_symmetry.space_group_name_H-M   'P 1'
#
loop_
_entity.id
_entity.type
_entity.pdbx_description
1 polymer ?
#
loop_
_entity_poly.entity_id
_entity_poly.type
_entity_poly.pdbx_seq_one_letter_code
_entity_poly.pdbx_strand_id
1 'polypeptide(L)'
;AKYMFWFTGAVVKEGEKPRDAGASTFYSAMSNINLRIEDGNPHAVALRTHFAQHSFISYVAVYIGKGKAGLFDVGNELENVAFYGGDYGIYTTKASPGWPVMMVDSYFEGQRVAALRCQESGLAMVNLYAKNVPAVFDIDPNYCDKLFLENSYFENVSGPAVVITNENNSNNQITFRNVYCCLLYTSPSPRD
;
A
#
# COMPACT_ATOMS: atom_id res chain seq x y z
N ALA A 1 -0.11 -2.02 -20.93
CA ALA A 1 0.96 -1.80 -19.96
C ALA A 1 0.48 -2.20 -18.56
N LYS A 2 1.38 -2.71 -17.71
CA LYS A 2 1.06 -3.05 -16.31
C LYS A 2 1.19 -1.83 -15.40
N TYR A 3 2.22 -1.01 -15.62
CA TYR A 3 2.51 0.18 -14.82
C TYR A 3 2.32 1.46 -15.64
N MET A 4 1.73 2.47 -15.03
CA MET A 4 1.62 3.80 -15.65
C MET A 4 2.98 4.50 -15.58
N PHE A 5 3.62 4.48 -14.40
CA PHE A 5 4.98 4.95 -14.20
C PHE A 5 5.81 3.88 -13.50
N TRP A 6 7.04 3.75 -13.92
CA TRP A 6 8.00 2.82 -13.34
C TRP A 6 9.35 3.50 -13.16
N PHE A 7 9.79 3.62 -11.92
CA PHE A 7 11.12 4.14 -11.60
C PHE A 7 12.17 3.08 -11.88
N THR A 8 13.02 3.32 -12.85
CA THR A 8 14.05 2.38 -13.31
C THR A 8 15.45 2.87 -12.97
N GLY A 9 16.37 1.95 -12.73
CA GLY A 9 17.76 2.24 -12.33
C GLY A 9 18.67 2.67 -13.48
N ALA A 10 18.24 2.53 -14.73
CA ALA A 10 19.01 2.90 -15.91
C ALA A 10 18.10 3.17 -17.11
N VAL A 11 18.65 3.82 -18.12
CA VAL A 11 17.98 3.94 -19.43
C VAL A 11 17.83 2.55 -20.03
N VAL A 12 16.60 2.20 -20.38
CA VAL A 12 16.28 0.92 -21.01
C VAL A 12 16.61 1.01 -22.50
N LYS A 13 17.54 0.18 -22.96
CA LYS A 13 17.88 0.09 -24.38
C LYS A 13 16.84 -0.76 -25.12
N GLU A 14 16.80 -0.58 -26.42
CA GLU A 14 15.89 -1.36 -27.27
C GLU A 14 16.13 -2.87 -27.11
N GLY A 15 15.05 -3.61 -26.86
CA GLY A 15 15.10 -5.06 -26.58
C GLY A 15 15.40 -5.47 -25.15
N GLU A 16 15.77 -4.54 -24.27
CA GLU A 16 15.98 -4.80 -22.85
C GLU A 16 14.68 -4.67 -22.05
N LYS A 17 14.58 -5.45 -20.97
CA LYS A 17 13.50 -5.30 -20.00
C LYS A 17 13.88 -4.25 -18.96
N PRO A 18 12.97 -3.35 -18.58
CA PRO A 18 13.20 -2.44 -17.47
C PRO A 18 13.53 -3.19 -16.17
N ARG A 19 14.41 -2.64 -15.36
CA ARG A 19 14.75 -3.11 -14.02
C ARG A 19 14.42 -2.00 -13.02
N ASP A 20 14.04 -2.40 -11.82
CA ASP A 20 13.78 -1.45 -10.74
C ASP A 20 14.99 -0.55 -10.48
N ALA A 21 14.71 0.65 -10.03
CA ALA A 21 15.72 1.59 -9.57
C ALA A 21 16.57 0.99 -8.44
N GLY A 22 15.93 0.24 -7.52
CA GLY A 22 16.62 -0.45 -6.43
C GLY A 22 17.54 0.47 -5.64
N ALA A 23 18.57 -0.07 -5.04
CA ALA A 23 19.51 0.65 -4.18
C ALA A 23 20.46 1.59 -4.90
N SER A 24 20.36 1.76 -6.21
CA SER A 24 21.28 2.57 -7.02
C SER A 24 20.74 3.95 -7.41
N THR A 25 19.44 4.21 -7.20
CA THR A 25 18.79 5.44 -7.66
C THR A 25 18.22 6.22 -6.47
N PHE A 26 18.99 7.19 -6.01
CA PHE A 26 18.68 8.06 -4.90
C PHE A 26 17.91 9.30 -5.37
N TYR A 27 17.24 9.98 -4.43
CA TYR A 27 16.54 11.26 -4.64
C TYR A 27 15.50 11.24 -5.76
N SER A 28 14.91 10.06 -6.02
CA SER A 28 13.79 9.95 -6.96
C SER A 28 12.51 10.42 -6.27
N ALA A 29 11.74 11.27 -6.92
CA ALA A 29 10.53 11.79 -6.32
C ALA A 29 9.40 11.97 -7.33
N MET A 30 8.16 11.89 -6.81
CA MET A 30 6.98 12.37 -7.52
C MET A 30 6.10 13.11 -6.51
N SER A 31 5.67 14.31 -6.86
CA SER A 31 4.81 15.09 -5.98
C SER A 31 3.81 15.97 -6.72
N ASN A 32 2.73 16.36 -6.01
CA ASN A 32 1.70 17.28 -6.51
C ASN A 32 1.05 16.86 -7.84
N ILE A 33 0.73 15.56 -7.97
CA ILE A 33 0.09 15.02 -9.17
C ILE A 33 -1.04 14.06 -8.79
N ASN A 34 -2.10 14.07 -9.57
CA ASN A 34 -3.17 13.07 -9.47
C ASN A 34 -3.07 12.10 -10.64
N LEU A 35 -3.20 10.82 -10.34
CA LEU A 35 -3.15 9.74 -11.31
C LEU A 35 -4.51 9.05 -11.40
N ARG A 36 -4.92 8.68 -12.61
CA ARG A 36 -6.17 7.94 -12.82
C ARG A 36 -5.90 6.75 -13.73
N ILE A 37 -6.34 5.58 -13.29
CA ILE A 37 -6.40 4.36 -14.10
C ILE A 37 -7.80 4.30 -14.71
N GLU A 38 -7.88 4.34 -16.01
CA GLU A 38 -9.14 4.16 -16.74
C GLU A 38 -9.53 2.68 -16.83
N ASP A 39 -10.80 2.42 -17.08
CA ASP A 39 -11.35 1.07 -17.22
C ASP A 39 -10.70 0.29 -18.38
N GLY A 40 -10.73 -1.04 -18.29
CA GLY A 40 -10.26 -1.95 -19.34
C GLY A 40 -9.00 -2.73 -19.02
N ASN A 41 -8.26 -2.37 -17.94
CA ASN A 41 -7.09 -3.14 -17.52
C ASN A 41 -7.11 -3.42 -16.00
N PRO A 42 -7.67 -4.58 -15.59
CA PRO A 42 -7.75 -4.95 -14.18
C PRO A 42 -6.39 -5.25 -13.52
N HIS A 43 -5.33 -5.38 -14.33
CA HIS A 43 -3.96 -5.61 -13.84
C HIS A 43 -3.13 -4.32 -13.74
N ALA A 44 -3.74 -3.17 -14.07
CA ALA A 44 -3.03 -1.91 -14.06
C ALA A 44 -2.65 -1.48 -12.65
N VAL A 45 -1.45 -0.91 -12.55
CA VAL A 45 -0.88 -0.29 -11.36
C VAL A 45 -0.40 1.11 -11.74
N ALA A 46 -0.69 2.12 -10.91
CA ALA A 46 -0.28 3.47 -11.26
C ALA A 46 1.24 3.64 -11.15
N LEU A 47 1.83 3.31 -10.01
CA LEU A 47 3.25 3.56 -9.75
C LEU A 47 3.97 2.29 -9.31
N ARG A 48 5.16 2.06 -9.86
CA ARG A 48 6.15 1.13 -9.34
C ARG A 48 7.33 1.92 -8.79
N THR A 49 7.52 1.84 -7.46
CA THR A 49 8.38 2.77 -6.72
C THR A 49 9.47 2.06 -5.89
N HIS A 50 10.08 1.04 -6.45
CA HIS A 50 11.23 0.38 -5.83
C HIS A 50 12.50 1.21 -6.12
N PHE A 51 12.77 2.22 -5.30
CA PHE A 51 13.91 3.13 -5.44
C PHE A 51 14.72 3.23 -4.14
N ALA A 52 15.90 3.88 -4.20
CA ALA A 52 16.83 3.98 -3.09
C ALA A 52 16.42 5.07 -2.07
N GLN A 53 17.27 5.27 -1.08
CA GLN A 53 17.08 6.23 0.01
C GLN A 53 16.92 7.67 -0.50
N HIS A 54 16.36 8.51 0.36
CA HIS A 54 16.06 9.91 0.07
C HIS A 54 15.07 10.11 -1.10
N SER A 55 14.33 9.06 -1.41
CA SER A 55 13.31 9.08 -2.45
C SER A 55 11.92 9.11 -1.80
N PHE A 56 10.98 9.81 -2.41
CA PHE A 56 9.65 9.99 -1.81
C PHE A 56 8.53 10.14 -2.85
N ILE A 57 7.32 9.85 -2.40
CA ILE A 57 6.07 10.21 -3.09
C ILE A 57 5.27 11.08 -2.13
N SER A 58 4.90 12.29 -2.55
CA SER A 58 4.16 13.21 -1.69
C SER A 58 3.07 13.96 -2.43
N TYR A 59 1.97 14.23 -1.74
CA TYR A 59 0.82 14.97 -2.30
C TYR A 59 0.31 14.37 -3.61
N VAL A 60 0.13 13.03 -3.61
CA VAL A 60 -0.33 12.27 -4.77
C VAL A 60 -1.65 11.59 -4.44
N ALA A 61 -2.66 11.80 -5.28
CA ALA A 61 -3.91 11.03 -5.23
C ALA A 61 -3.97 10.07 -6.43
N VAL A 62 -4.32 8.80 -6.16
CA VAL A 62 -4.44 7.76 -7.17
C VAL A 62 -5.86 7.23 -7.22
N TYR A 63 -6.54 7.48 -8.32
CA TYR A 63 -7.86 6.94 -8.63
C TYR A 63 -7.67 5.63 -9.40
N ILE A 64 -7.73 4.51 -8.68
CA ILE A 64 -7.36 3.19 -9.21
C ILE A 64 -8.52 2.54 -9.98
N GLY A 65 -9.76 2.91 -9.63
CA GLY A 65 -10.96 2.36 -10.27
C GLY A 65 -11.02 0.84 -10.19
N LYS A 66 -11.04 0.16 -11.34
CA LYS A 66 -11.02 -1.30 -11.45
C LYS A 66 -9.62 -1.91 -11.57
N GLY A 67 -8.57 -1.09 -11.50
CA GLY A 67 -7.18 -1.54 -11.55
C GLY A 67 -6.75 -2.39 -10.35
N LYS A 68 -5.51 -2.85 -10.38
CA LYS A 68 -4.94 -3.73 -9.36
C LYS A 68 -4.51 -2.98 -8.11
N ALA A 69 -3.67 -1.96 -8.26
CA ALA A 69 -3.12 -1.20 -7.14
C ALA A 69 -2.71 0.22 -7.53
N GLY A 70 -2.65 1.10 -6.55
CA GLY A 70 -2.07 2.42 -6.72
C GLY A 70 -0.55 2.37 -6.78
N LEU A 71 0.06 1.79 -5.78
CA LEU A 71 1.51 1.60 -5.68
C LEU A 71 1.87 0.11 -5.66
N PHE A 72 2.99 -0.21 -6.30
CA PHE A 72 3.62 -1.52 -6.22
C PHE A 72 5.10 -1.36 -5.88
N ASP A 73 5.61 -2.17 -4.93
CA ASP A 73 6.97 -2.11 -4.43
C ASP A 73 7.33 -0.73 -3.86
N VAL A 74 6.78 -0.42 -2.71
CA VAL A 74 7.02 0.86 -2.04
C VAL A 74 8.39 0.87 -1.38
N GLY A 75 9.17 1.91 -1.66
CA GLY A 75 10.44 2.20 -0.98
C GLY A 75 10.40 3.56 -0.26
N ASN A 76 11.07 3.66 0.86
CA ASN A 76 11.35 4.85 1.65
C ASN A 76 10.16 5.62 2.22
N GLU A 77 9.67 6.68 1.56
CA GLU A 77 8.81 7.66 2.21
C GLU A 77 7.58 7.99 1.36
N LEU A 78 6.44 7.99 2.02
CA LEU A 78 5.16 8.44 1.48
C LEU A 78 4.57 9.50 2.41
N GLU A 79 4.19 10.64 1.88
CA GLU A 79 3.59 11.74 2.62
C GLU A 79 2.36 12.27 1.89
N ASN A 80 1.27 12.42 2.61
CA ASN A 80 0.01 12.97 2.08
C ASN A 80 -0.39 12.29 0.76
N VAL A 81 -0.61 10.98 0.82
CA VAL A 81 -1.01 10.15 -0.31
C VAL A 81 -2.43 9.63 -0.14
N ALA A 82 -3.20 9.59 -1.22
CA ALA A 82 -4.57 9.11 -1.19
C ALA A 82 -4.82 8.07 -2.29
N PHE A 83 -5.55 7.00 -1.95
CA PHE A 83 -5.85 5.89 -2.85
C PHE A 83 -7.35 5.62 -2.88
N TYR A 84 -7.94 5.63 -4.06
CA TYR A 84 -9.37 5.41 -4.27
C TYR A 84 -9.64 4.21 -5.16
N GLY A 85 -10.37 3.22 -4.66
CA GLY A 85 -10.71 1.99 -5.39
C GLY A 85 -9.54 1.02 -5.55
N GLY A 86 -9.58 0.19 -6.61
CA GLY A 86 -8.61 -0.86 -6.87
C GLY A 86 -8.84 -2.14 -6.05
N ASP A 87 -8.02 -3.16 -6.26
CA ASP A 87 -7.94 -4.28 -5.32
C ASP A 87 -7.20 -3.85 -4.06
N TYR A 88 -6.12 -3.11 -4.23
CA TYR A 88 -5.27 -2.57 -3.16
C TYR A 88 -4.94 -1.10 -3.41
N GLY A 89 -4.78 -0.34 -2.37
CA GLY A 89 -4.14 0.97 -2.46
C GLY A 89 -2.63 0.79 -2.70
N ILE A 90 -1.99 0.01 -1.82
CA ILE A 90 -0.57 -0.33 -1.92
C ILE A 90 -0.41 -1.86 -1.93
N TYR A 91 0.40 -2.36 -2.85
CA TYR A 91 0.85 -3.74 -2.90
C TYR A 91 2.37 -3.73 -2.70
N THR A 92 2.83 -4.05 -1.49
CA THR A 92 4.26 -4.07 -1.21
C THR A 92 4.83 -5.45 -1.47
N THR A 93 6.10 -5.48 -1.83
CA THR A 93 6.94 -6.69 -1.76
C THR A 93 8.09 -6.43 -0.80
N LYS A 94 8.85 -7.46 -0.48
CA LYS A 94 10.02 -7.33 0.39
C LYS A 94 10.97 -6.27 -0.17
N ALA A 95 11.20 -5.22 0.62
CA ALA A 95 12.13 -4.17 0.25
C ALA A 95 13.58 -4.69 0.28
N SER A 96 14.39 -4.29 -0.69
CA SER A 96 15.83 -4.57 -0.70
C SER A 96 16.58 -3.26 -1.00
N PRO A 97 17.39 -2.78 -0.09
CA PRO A 97 17.62 -3.27 1.27
C PRO A 97 16.36 -3.11 2.15
N GLY A 98 16.27 -3.88 3.22
CA GLY A 98 15.11 -3.94 4.12
C GLY A 98 14.93 -2.72 5.02
N TRP A 99 14.82 -1.53 4.45
CA TRP A 99 14.48 -0.32 5.20
C TRP A 99 12.98 -0.30 5.54
N PRO A 100 12.60 0.26 6.69
CA PRO A 100 11.21 0.54 6.93
C PRO A 100 10.70 1.61 5.96
N VAL A 101 9.49 1.41 5.45
CA VAL A 101 8.77 2.43 4.71
C VAL A 101 8.09 3.36 5.69
N MET A 102 8.39 4.65 5.60
CA MET A 102 7.74 5.69 6.39
C MET A 102 6.52 6.21 5.64
N MET A 103 5.37 6.23 6.28
CA MET A 103 4.16 6.77 5.69
C MET A 103 3.43 7.69 6.66
N VAL A 104 3.19 8.91 6.23
CA VAL A 104 2.52 9.95 7.02
C VAL A 104 1.34 10.51 6.24
N ASP A 105 0.22 10.75 6.95
CA ASP A 105 -0.98 11.36 6.38
C ASP A 105 -1.49 10.63 5.12
N SER A 106 -1.84 9.36 5.28
CA SER A 106 -2.28 8.52 4.17
C SER A 106 -3.78 8.21 4.24
N TYR A 107 -4.42 8.18 3.08
CA TYR A 107 -5.84 7.93 2.93
C TYR A 107 -6.13 6.79 1.97
N PHE A 108 -7.01 5.87 2.38
CA PHE A 108 -7.42 4.70 1.59
C PHE A 108 -8.95 4.59 1.59
N GLU A 109 -9.56 4.49 0.42
CA GLU A 109 -11.01 4.35 0.33
C GLU A 109 -11.45 3.39 -0.78
N GLY A 110 -12.31 2.44 -0.41
CA GLY A 110 -13.05 1.62 -1.36
C GLY A 110 -12.21 0.58 -2.09
N GLN A 111 -11.10 0.12 -1.53
CA GLN A 111 -10.36 -1.02 -2.07
C GLN A 111 -11.21 -2.29 -1.95
N ARG A 112 -11.16 -3.17 -2.96
CA ARG A 112 -11.99 -4.38 -3.01
C ARG A 112 -11.44 -5.54 -2.18
N VAL A 113 -10.15 -5.55 -1.88
CA VAL A 113 -9.49 -6.61 -1.10
C VAL A 113 -8.92 -6.07 0.21
N ALA A 114 -7.99 -5.15 0.15
CA ALA A 114 -7.42 -4.49 1.33
C ALA A 114 -6.82 -3.13 0.98
N ALA A 115 -6.68 -2.26 1.98
CA ALA A 115 -5.95 -1.02 1.78
C ALA A 115 -4.48 -1.30 1.42
N LEU A 116 -3.83 -2.19 2.17
CA LEU A 116 -2.42 -2.58 1.95
C LEU A 116 -2.27 -4.10 1.90
N ARG A 117 -1.60 -4.58 0.87
CA ARG A 117 -1.05 -5.94 0.80
C ARG A 117 0.42 -5.90 1.22
N CYS A 118 0.78 -6.65 2.27
CA CYS A 118 2.09 -6.58 2.89
C CYS A 118 2.89 -7.87 2.69
N GLN A 119 4.15 -7.72 2.28
CA GLN A 119 5.10 -8.83 2.11
C GLN A 119 6.46 -8.42 2.68
N GLU A 120 6.65 -8.52 4.00
CA GLU A 120 7.90 -8.18 4.68
C GLU A 120 8.39 -6.74 4.36
N SER A 121 7.46 -5.80 4.42
CA SER A 121 7.71 -4.42 3.98
C SER A 121 8.22 -3.50 5.09
N GLY A 122 7.95 -3.82 6.36
CA GLY A 122 8.41 -3.01 7.48
C GLY A 122 7.82 -1.60 7.45
N LEU A 123 6.50 -1.47 7.65
CA LEU A 123 5.80 -0.19 7.54
C LEU A 123 5.77 0.54 8.89
N ALA A 124 6.21 1.79 8.92
CA ALA A 124 6.01 2.73 10.00
C ALA A 124 5.07 3.85 9.56
N MET A 125 3.89 3.90 10.16
CA MET A 125 2.77 4.71 9.66
C MET A 125 2.21 5.61 10.76
N VAL A 126 1.95 6.86 10.39
CA VAL A 126 1.29 7.84 11.27
C VAL A 126 0.15 8.51 10.51
N ASN A 127 -0.99 8.68 11.18
CA ASN A 127 -2.19 9.30 10.61
C ASN A 127 -2.69 8.57 9.34
N LEU A 128 -2.87 7.26 9.42
CA LEU A 128 -3.51 6.50 8.35
C LEU A 128 -5.02 6.52 8.55
N TYR A 129 -5.75 6.89 7.51
CA TYR A 129 -7.20 6.77 7.48
C TYR A 129 -7.63 5.79 6.38
N ALA A 130 -8.30 4.71 6.79
CA ALA A 130 -8.86 3.72 5.87
C ALA A 130 -10.38 3.67 5.98
N LYS A 131 -11.07 3.68 4.84
CA LYS A 131 -12.53 3.74 4.78
C LYS A 131 -13.11 2.79 3.73
N ASN A 132 -14.23 2.14 4.08
CA ASN A 132 -14.98 1.30 3.16
C ASN A 132 -14.10 0.20 2.52
N VAL A 133 -13.36 -0.54 3.33
CA VAL A 133 -12.45 -1.60 2.90
C VAL A 133 -12.75 -2.93 3.60
N PRO A 134 -12.52 -4.08 2.96
CA PRO A 134 -12.68 -5.38 3.63
C PRO A 134 -11.64 -5.61 4.73
N ALA A 135 -10.40 -5.19 4.50
CA ALA A 135 -9.30 -5.23 5.46
C ALA A 135 -8.41 -4.01 5.28
N VAL A 136 -7.71 -3.59 6.32
CA VAL A 136 -6.69 -2.53 6.20
C VAL A 136 -5.35 -3.14 5.81
N PHE A 137 -4.91 -4.15 6.54
CA PHE A 137 -3.66 -4.87 6.26
C PHE A 137 -3.94 -6.33 5.93
N ASP A 138 -3.49 -6.77 4.77
CA ASP A 138 -3.51 -8.16 4.34
C ASP A 138 -2.06 -8.64 4.22
N ILE A 139 -1.58 -9.36 5.24
CA ILE A 139 -0.21 -9.89 5.26
C ILE A 139 -0.17 -11.19 4.47
N ASP A 140 0.72 -11.26 3.49
CA ASP A 140 0.90 -12.44 2.65
C ASP A 140 1.22 -13.69 3.51
N PRO A 141 0.54 -14.83 3.29
CA PRO A 141 0.70 -16.02 4.12
C PRO A 141 2.13 -16.61 4.12
N ASN A 142 2.94 -16.28 3.12
CA ASN A 142 4.32 -16.75 3.04
C ASN A 142 5.35 -15.80 3.69
N TYR A 143 4.87 -14.68 4.24
CA TYR A 143 5.73 -13.63 4.80
C TYR A 143 5.28 -13.24 6.19
N CYS A 144 6.19 -12.61 6.92
CA CYS A 144 5.90 -11.88 8.14
C CYS A 144 6.04 -10.41 7.88
N ASP A 145 5.37 -9.59 8.64
CA ASP A 145 5.58 -8.17 8.53
C ASP A 145 5.82 -7.49 9.88
N LYS A 146 6.38 -6.30 9.81
CA LYS A 146 6.65 -5.42 10.94
C LYS A 146 5.89 -4.13 10.70
N LEU A 147 4.77 -3.99 11.39
CA LEU A 147 3.87 -2.86 11.25
C LEU A 147 3.88 -2.04 12.53
N PHE A 148 4.23 -0.79 12.41
CA PHE A 148 4.01 0.22 13.44
C PHE A 148 2.99 1.22 12.94
N LEU A 149 1.93 1.45 13.71
CA LEU A 149 0.85 2.35 13.35
C LEU A 149 0.48 3.24 14.53
N GLU A 150 0.44 4.54 14.29
CA GLU A 150 0.07 5.53 15.30
C GLU A 150 -0.98 6.50 14.79
N ASN A 151 -1.88 6.95 15.72
CA ASN A 151 -2.90 7.98 15.48
C ASN A 151 -3.73 7.74 14.22
N SER A 152 -4.34 6.56 14.10
CA SER A 152 -4.99 6.15 12.86
C SER A 152 -6.45 5.77 13.09
N TYR A 153 -7.23 5.84 12.00
CA TYR A 153 -8.67 5.62 12.07
C TYR A 153 -9.15 4.74 10.91
N PHE A 154 -9.93 3.70 11.26
CA PHE A 154 -10.52 2.77 10.30
C PHE A 154 -12.04 2.87 10.37
N GLU A 155 -12.67 3.22 9.26
CA GLU A 155 -14.12 3.42 9.16
C GLU A 155 -14.75 2.42 8.18
N ASN A 156 -15.85 1.81 8.58
CA ASN A 156 -16.58 0.85 7.74
C ASN A 156 -15.70 -0.27 7.20
N VAL A 157 -14.92 -0.89 8.07
CA VAL A 157 -14.14 -2.10 7.72
C VAL A 157 -15.08 -3.29 7.82
N SER A 158 -15.27 -4.02 6.72
CA SER A 158 -16.28 -5.09 6.62
C SER A 158 -15.78 -6.47 7.08
N GLY A 159 -14.48 -6.61 7.31
CA GLY A 159 -13.84 -7.84 7.81
C GLY A 159 -12.78 -7.53 8.86
N PRO A 160 -11.85 -8.46 9.14
CA PRO A 160 -10.75 -8.21 10.04
C PRO A 160 -9.87 -7.06 9.54
N ALA A 161 -9.59 -6.06 10.39
CA ALA A 161 -8.73 -4.94 10.01
C ALA A 161 -7.32 -5.40 9.64
N VAL A 162 -6.83 -6.48 10.30
CA VAL A 162 -5.54 -7.10 10.01
C VAL A 162 -5.76 -8.59 9.73
N VAL A 163 -5.31 -9.06 8.58
CA VAL A 163 -5.35 -10.47 8.19
C VAL A 163 -3.94 -11.05 8.26
N ILE A 164 -3.76 -12.02 9.13
CA ILE A 164 -2.52 -12.79 9.30
C ILE A 164 -2.88 -14.26 9.13
N THR A 165 -2.48 -14.86 8.03
CA THR A 165 -2.81 -16.25 7.70
C THR A 165 -1.65 -17.23 7.91
N ASN A 166 -0.45 -16.70 8.19
CA ASN A 166 0.72 -17.53 8.47
C ASN A 166 0.82 -17.87 9.96
N GLU A 167 0.08 -18.86 10.39
CA GLU A 167 0.00 -19.29 11.80
C GLU A 167 1.32 -19.88 12.33
N ASN A 168 2.17 -20.40 11.45
CA ASN A 168 3.45 -20.99 11.83
C ASN A 168 4.58 -19.97 11.96
N ASN A 169 4.34 -18.71 11.65
CA ASN A 169 5.35 -17.69 11.68
C ASN A 169 5.16 -16.70 12.82
N SER A 170 5.96 -16.87 13.87
CA SER A 170 5.96 -16.01 15.06
C SER A 170 6.71 -14.68 14.89
N ASN A 171 7.19 -14.35 13.69
CA ASN A 171 8.04 -13.19 13.45
C ASN A 171 7.26 -11.93 13.05
N ASN A 172 5.93 -11.99 13.00
CA ASN A 172 5.12 -10.79 12.85
C ASN A 172 5.27 -9.89 14.08
N GLN A 173 5.58 -8.63 13.86
CA GLN A 173 5.68 -7.61 14.91
C GLN A 173 4.72 -6.48 14.57
N ILE A 174 3.58 -6.45 15.25
CA ILE A 174 2.52 -5.48 14.96
C ILE A 174 2.29 -4.65 16.22
N THR A 175 2.50 -3.35 16.09
CA THR A 175 2.30 -2.39 17.17
C THR A 175 1.33 -1.31 16.72
N PHE A 176 0.19 -1.22 17.42
CA PHE A 176 -0.81 -0.18 17.23
C PHE A 176 -0.87 0.73 18.44
N ARG A 177 -0.78 2.03 18.22
CA ARG A 177 -0.87 3.05 19.23
C ARG A 177 -1.90 4.10 18.83
N ASN A 178 -2.88 4.33 19.70
CA ASN A 178 -3.93 5.30 19.43
C ASN A 178 -4.62 5.06 18.07
N VAL A 179 -5.13 3.83 17.86
CA VAL A 179 -5.82 3.40 16.64
C VAL A 179 -7.28 3.13 16.95
N TYR A 180 -8.17 3.71 16.18
CA TYR A 180 -9.61 3.52 16.29
C TYR A 180 -10.12 2.74 15.09
N CYS A 181 -10.95 1.72 15.34
CA CYS A 181 -11.54 0.90 14.31
C CYS A 181 -13.05 0.83 14.50
N CYS A 182 -13.78 1.40 13.53
CA CYS A 182 -15.22 1.26 13.40
C CYS A 182 -15.55 0.18 12.37
N LEU A 183 -15.94 -1.00 12.84
CA LEU A 183 -16.41 -2.08 11.97
C LEU A 183 -17.81 -1.77 11.46
N LEU A 184 -18.10 -2.20 10.25
CA LEU A 184 -19.47 -2.20 9.74
C LEU A 184 -20.25 -3.28 10.50
N TYR A 185 -21.08 -2.87 11.45
CA TYR A 185 -21.90 -3.81 12.21
C TYR A 185 -23.14 -4.17 11.38
N THR A 186 -23.07 -5.26 10.66
CA THR A 186 -24.26 -5.91 10.10
C THR A 186 -24.77 -6.94 11.12
N SER A 187 -25.35 -6.46 12.23
CA SER A 187 -26.12 -7.36 13.07
C SER A 187 -27.45 -7.68 12.36
N PRO A 188 -27.78 -8.95 12.12
CA PRO A 188 -29.19 -9.28 11.98
C PRO A 188 -29.85 -8.90 13.31
N SER A 189 -30.84 -8.01 13.24
CA SER A 189 -31.71 -7.74 14.39
C SER A 189 -32.12 -9.09 14.99
N PRO A 190 -31.97 -9.32 16.29
CA PRO A 190 -32.60 -10.48 16.90
C PRO A 190 -34.09 -10.32 16.62
N ARG A 191 -34.65 -11.17 15.78
CA ARG A 191 -36.08 -11.34 15.70
C ARG A 191 -36.47 -12.09 16.94
N ASP A 192 -37.29 -11.43 17.71
CA ASP A 192 -38.07 -12.01 18.81
C ASP A 192 -38.76 -13.30 18.38
#